data_f15c9243511d958cf9b0024243537740
#
_entry.id   f15c9243511d958cf9b0024243537740
#
_cell.length_a   1.000
_cell.length_b   1.000
_cell.length_c   1.000
_cell.angle_alpha   90.00
_cell.angle_beta   90.00
_cell.angle_gamma   90.00
#
_symmetry.space_group_name_H-M   'P 1'
#
loop_
_entity.id
_entity.type
_entity.pdbx_description
1 polymer ?
#
loop_
_entity_poly.entity_id
_entity_poly.type
_entity_poly.pdbx_seq_one_letter_code
_entity_poly.pdbx_strand_id
1 'polypeptide(L)'
;MTVFRAACVQLRSSDDVHENIRAALDLVRLARSLGADFVATPENTTLMAPDGGAKLERSFEEKDDPALPAFCSIAEELRIWLLVGSLAIKVSADKTANRSFLIDPKGRISARYDKIHLFDVDLPSGERYRESNTVVGGDVATVVDLPWAKLGLSVCYDLRFPQLYRDLAKAGASVFTVPSAFTETTGRAHWHVLLRARAIENGAFVIAPAQGGPHKNGRRTYGHSLIVSPWGEIIAEGSTEPCAIVADIDPNLSAEARARVPSLQHDRAILIR
;
A
#
# COMPACT_ATOMS: atom_id res chain seq x y z
N MET A 1 -14.38 8.64 -17.91
CA MET A 1 -13.74 8.91 -16.61
C MET A 1 -12.56 9.84 -16.86
N THR A 2 -12.18 10.67 -15.88
CA THR A 2 -11.09 11.66 -16.06
C THR A 2 -9.76 11.02 -15.67
N VAL A 3 -8.71 11.29 -16.45
CA VAL A 3 -7.32 10.89 -16.12
C VAL A 3 -6.89 11.65 -14.86
N PHE A 4 -6.17 10.98 -13.98
CA PHE A 4 -5.53 11.57 -12.82
C PHE A 4 -4.08 11.12 -12.70
N ARG A 5 -3.24 11.88 -12.02
CA ARG A 5 -1.85 11.50 -11.77
C ARG A 5 -1.68 10.88 -10.41
N ALA A 6 -1.21 9.63 -10.39
CA ALA A 6 -0.89 8.91 -9.16
C ALA A 6 0.61 8.95 -8.87
N ALA A 7 0.96 8.96 -7.58
CA ALA A 7 2.34 8.84 -7.12
C ALA A 7 2.51 7.72 -6.09
N CYS A 8 3.63 7.01 -6.19
CA CYS A 8 4.19 6.23 -5.09
C CYS A 8 5.33 6.99 -4.44
N VAL A 9 5.24 7.18 -3.14
CA VAL A 9 6.37 7.62 -2.30
C VAL A 9 7.12 6.38 -1.84
N GLN A 10 8.41 6.27 -2.12
CA GLN A 10 9.29 5.24 -1.59
C GLN A 10 10.05 5.78 -0.39
N LEU A 11 10.01 5.08 0.73
CA LEU A 11 10.65 5.49 1.97
C LEU A 11 11.76 4.51 2.39
N ARG A 12 12.57 4.97 3.33
CA ARG A 12 13.48 4.14 4.12
C ARG A 12 13.27 4.49 5.60
N SER A 13 12.10 4.09 6.10
CA SER A 13 11.72 4.43 7.47
C SER A 13 12.66 3.79 8.49
N SER A 14 12.94 4.55 9.55
CA SER A 14 13.68 4.13 10.72
C SER A 14 12.73 3.77 11.88
N ASP A 15 13.26 3.65 13.07
CA ASP A 15 12.49 3.49 14.30
C ASP A 15 12.18 4.82 15.02
N ASP A 16 12.51 5.97 14.39
CA ASP A 16 12.15 7.32 14.84
C ASP A 16 10.92 7.82 14.07
N VAL A 17 9.78 7.85 14.77
CA VAL A 17 8.49 8.26 14.20
C VAL A 17 8.53 9.68 13.65
N HIS A 18 9.16 10.62 14.36
CA HIS A 18 9.20 12.03 13.95
C HIS A 18 10.13 12.28 12.76
N GLU A 19 11.27 11.57 12.68
CA GLU A 19 12.16 11.58 11.52
C GLU A 19 11.40 11.08 10.27
N ASN A 20 10.68 9.97 10.41
CA ASN A 20 9.93 9.35 9.32
C ASN A 20 8.74 10.20 8.86
N ILE A 21 8.02 10.86 9.77
CA ILE A 21 6.96 11.80 9.41
C ILE A 21 7.54 12.90 8.52
N ARG A 22 8.62 13.57 8.94
CA ARG A 22 9.25 14.64 8.15
C ARG A 22 9.66 14.14 6.75
N ALA A 23 10.37 13.01 6.69
CA ALA A 23 10.81 12.43 5.41
C ALA A 23 9.63 12.08 4.49
N ALA A 24 8.55 11.54 5.04
CA ALA A 24 7.34 11.24 4.27
C ALA A 24 6.67 12.51 3.74
N LEU A 25 6.51 13.54 4.56
CA LEU A 25 5.92 14.82 4.16
C LEU A 25 6.71 15.50 3.05
N ASP A 26 8.04 15.47 3.10
CA ASP A 26 8.91 16.05 2.07
C ASP A 26 8.70 15.35 0.72
N LEU A 27 8.63 14.02 0.72
CA LEU A 27 8.38 13.26 -0.51
C LEU A 27 6.93 13.38 -1.01
N VAL A 28 5.95 13.57 -0.12
CA VAL A 28 4.55 13.91 -0.51
C VAL A 28 4.51 15.26 -1.22
N ARG A 29 5.24 16.29 -0.70
CA ARG A 29 5.37 17.58 -1.39
C ARG A 29 6.05 17.44 -2.74
N LEU A 30 7.12 16.65 -2.84
CA LEU A 30 7.77 16.35 -4.11
C LEU A 30 6.79 15.68 -5.08
N ALA A 31 6.04 14.66 -4.66
CA ALA A 31 5.04 14.01 -5.50
C ALA A 31 4.00 15.02 -6.03
N ARG A 32 3.52 15.94 -5.18
CA ARG A 32 2.60 17.00 -5.62
C ARG A 32 3.24 17.97 -6.59
N SER A 33 4.50 18.35 -6.40
CA SER A 33 5.22 19.22 -7.36
C SER A 33 5.41 18.57 -8.72
N LEU A 34 5.41 17.22 -8.79
CA LEU A 34 5.38 16.43 -10.02
C LEU A 34 3.97 16.28 -10.61
N GLY A 35 2.96 16.92 -10.02
CA GLY A 35 1.60 16.99 -10.51
C GLY A 35 0.65 15.89 -9.96
N ALA A 36 1.03 15.16 -8.92
CA ALA A 36 0.18 14.10 -8.38
C ALA A 36 -1.12 14.64 -7.76
N ASP A 37 -2.23 14.00 -8.10
CA ASP A 37 -3.57 14.21 -7.52
C ASP A 37 -3.87 13.19 -6.43
N PHE A 38 -3.26 12.00 -6.54
CA PHE A 38 -3.30 10.89 -5.59
C PHE A 38 -1.88 10.49 -5.22
N VAL A 39 -1.57 10.44 -3.94
CA VAL A 39 -0.26 10.03 -3.40
C VAL A 39 -0.43 8.86 -2.45
N ALA A 40 0.40 7.84 -2.55
CA ALA A 40 0.43 6.72 -1.62
C ALA A 40 1.83 6.56 -1.00
N THR A 41 1.89 6.37 0.32
CA THR A 41 3.10 6.03 1.06
C THR A 41 3.16 4.52 1.34
N PRO A 42 4.33 3.93 1.68
CA PRO A 42 4.46 2.48 1.87
C PRO A 42 3.93 1.98 3.23
N GLU A 43 3.87 0.66 3.39
CA GLU A 43 3.64 0.01 4.69
C GLU A 43 4.68 0.46 5.72
N ASN A 44 4.27 0.56 6.99
CA ASN A 44 5.12 1.07 8.07
C ASN A 44 5.68 2.47 7.78
N THR A 45 4.86 3.36 7.26
CA THR A 45 5.25 4.72 6.84
C THR A 45 6.08 5.45 7.90
N THR A 46 5.69 5.35 9.17
CA THR A 46 6.32 6.12 10.25
C THR A 46 7.14 5.30 11.22
N LEU A 47 7.08 3.96 11.15
CA LEU A 47 7.77 3.12 12.15
C LEU A 47 8.23 1.79 11.55
N MET A 48 9.54 1.66 11.32
CA MET A 48 10.21 0.41 10.97
C MET A 48 10.98 -0.10 12.20
N ALA A 49 10.25 -0.65 13.17
CA ALA A 49 10.82 -1.17 14.41
C ALA A 49 11.64 -2.45 14.18
N PRO A 50 12.61 -2.76 15.06
CA PRO A 50 13.44 -3.96 14.96
C PRO A 50 12.63 -5.26 15.15
N ASP A 51 11.64 -5.25 16.01
CA ASP A 51 10.76 -6.38 16.29
C ASP A 51 9.35 -5.94 16.69
N GLY A 52 8.46 -6.90 16.93
CA GLY A 52 7.06 -6.64 17.28
C GLY A 52 6.89 -5.97 18.65
N GLY A 53 7.73 -6.28 19.61
CA GLY A 53 7.69 -5.67 20.96
C GLY A 53 8.04 -4.20 20.91
N ALA A 54 9.14 -3.85 20.27
CA ALA A 54 9.55 -2.47 20.04
C ALA A 54 8.52 -1.69 19.19
N LYS A 55 7.86 -2.37 18.22
CA LYS A 55 6.77 -1.76 17.47
C LYS A 55 5.59 -1.41 18.37
N LEU A 56 5.15 -2.33 19.23
CA LEU A 56 4.03 -2.13 20.15
C LEU A 56 4.32 -1.01 21.16
N GLU A 57 5.54 -0.97 21.70
CA GLU A 57 5.98 0.07 22.66
C GLU A 57 5.93 1.48 22.06
N ARG A 58 6.33 1.61 20.78
CA ARG A 58 6.42 2.91 20.07
C ARG A 58 5.16 3.26 19.27
N SER A 59 4.13 2.42 19.32
CA SER A 59 2.85 2.66 18.64
C SER A 59 1.91 3.46 19.54
N PHE A 60 1.03 4.21 18.91
CA PHE A 60 0.03 5.06 19.56
C PHE A 60 -1.37 4.51 19.30
N GLU A 61 -2.32 4.83 20.17
CA GLU A 61 -3.74 4.76 19.82
C GLU A 61 -4.03 5.75 18.68
N GLU A 62 -5.03 5.48 17.86
CA GLU A 62 -5.32 6.31 16.69
C GLU A 62 -5.50 7.79 17.02
N LYS A 63 -6.19 8.10 18.14
CA LYS A 63 -6.44 9.47 18.57
C LYS A 63 -5.19 10.25 19.02
N ASP A 64 -4.12 9.52 19.40
CA ASP A 64 -2.88 10.07 19.95
C ASP A 64 -1.71 9.96 18.96
N ASP A 65 -1.92 9.35 17.76
CA ASP A 65 -0.88 9.16 16.78
C ASP A 65 -0.44 10.49 16.16
N PRO A 66 0.84 10.89 16.31
CA PRO A 66 1.33 12.18 15.84
C PRO A 66 1.37 12.32 14.29
N ALA A 67 1.32 11.21 13.58
CA ALA A 67 1.36 11.22 12.12
C ALA A 67 0.03 11.64 11.50
N LEU A 68 -1.10 11.22 12.08
CA LEU A 68 -2.42 11.47 11.50
C LEU A 68 -2.72 12.96 11.32
N PRO A 69 -2.54 13.85 12.35
CA PRO A 69 -2.72 15.29 12.15
C PRO A 69 -1.80 15.86 11.07
N ALA A 70 -0.54 15.40 11.00
CA ALA A 70 0.42 15.87 10.01
C ALA A 70 0.04 15.47 8.58
N PHE A 71 -0.41 14.23 8.38
CA PHE A 71 -0.88 13.76 7.07
C PHE A 71 -2.24 14.36 6.67
N CYS A 72 -3.14 14.60 7.61
CA CYS A 72 -4.37 15.33 7.35
C CYS A 72 -4.09 16.77 6.90
N SER A 73 -3.20 17.46 7.61
CA SER A 73 -2.81 18.83 7.28
C SER A 73 -2.17 18.96 5.90
N ILE A 74 -1.23 18.05 5.56
CA ILE A 74 -0.58 18.12 4.23
C ILE A 74 -1.53 17.74 3.09
N ALA A 75 -2.47 16.82 3.29
CA ALA A 75 -3.47 16.47 2.29
C ALA A 75 -4.37 17.67 1.98
N GLU A 76 -4.77 18.44 3.00
CA GLU A 76 -5.53 19.70 2.85
C GLU A 76 -4.69 20.81 2.19
N GLU A 77 -3.46 21.05 2.69
CA GLU A 77 -2.52 22.04 2.15
C GLU A 77 -2.32 21.85 0.63
N LEU A 78 -2.06 20.61 0.23
CA LEU A 78 -1.73 20.27 -1.16
C LEU A 78 -2.97 19.95 -2.01
N ARG A 79 -4.15 19.84 -1.41
CA ARG A 79 -5.42 19.45 -2.05
C ARG A 79 -5.30 18.15 -2.83
N ILE A 80 -4.73 17.11 -2.19
CA ILE A 80 -4.53 15.79 -2.77
C ILE A 80 -5.32 14.72 -2.01
N TRP A 81 -5.60 13.61 -2.69
CA TRP A 81 -5.93 12.36 -2.03
C TRP A 81 -4.62 11.71 -1.53
N LEU A 82 -4.55 11.37 -0.27
CA LEU A 82 -3.37 10.77 0.34
C LEU A 82 -3.72 9.43 0.99
N LEU A 83 -3.10 8.36 0.51
CA LEU A 83 -3.11 7.07 1.21
C LEU A 83 -1.84 6.97 2.07
N VAL A 84 -2.00 7.05 3.38
CA VAL A 84 -0.97 6.62 4.33
C VAL A 84 -0.97 5.11 4.33
N GLY A 85 0.07 4.52 3.75
CA GLY A 85 0.09 3.12 3.34
C GLY A 85 -0.05 2.13 4.48
N SER A 86 0.59 2.36 5.61
CA SER A 86 0.07 1.98 6.91
C SER A 86 0.84 2.62 8.08
N LEU A 87 0.14 2.66 9.22
CA LEU A 87 0.68 2.97 10.55
C LEU A 87 0.45 1.78 11.48
N ALA A 88 1.29 1.65 12.51
CA ALA A 88 1.09 0.69 13.57
C ALA A 88 0.20 1.33 14.65
N ILE A 89 -1.08 1.05 14.62
CA ILE A 89 -2.07 1.63 15.54
C ILE A 89 -2.31 0.68 16.72
N LYS A 90 -2.10 1.15 17.93
CA LYS A 90 -2.33 0.39 19.14
C LYS A 90 -3.82 0.19 19.34
N VAL A 91 -4.26 -1.08 19.42
CA VAL A 91 -5.68 -1.46 19.59
C VAL A 91 -5.95 -2.13 20.92
N SER A 92 -4.91 -2.64 21.59
CA SER A 92 -4.96 -3.16 22.97
C SER A 92 -3.60 -2.99 23.65
N ALA A 93 -3.48 -3.46 24.88
CA ALA A 93 -2.22 -3.39 25.64
C ALA A 93 -1.08 -4.18 24.98
N ASP A 94 -1.41 -5.25 24.25
CA ASP A 94 -0.49 -6.23 23.68
C ASP A 94 -0.56 -6.35 22.14
N LYS A 95 -1.45 -5.57 21.48
CA LYS A 95 -1.67 -5.67 20.03
C LYS A 95 -1.75 -4.32 19.34
N THR A 96 -1.26 -4.31 18.10
CA THR A 96 -1.48 -3.23 17.12
C THR A 96 -2.32 -3.72 15.95
N ALA A 97 -2.92 -2.81 15.19
CA ALA A 97 -3.39 -3.01 13.82
C ALA A 97 -2.38 -2.41 12.85
N ASN A 98 -2.14 -3.08 11.73
CA ASN A 98 -1.39 -2.53 10.60
C ASN A 98 -2.40 -1.82 9.69
N ARG A 99 -2.64 -0.52 9.96
CA ARG A 99 -3.79 0.25 9.45
C ARG A 99 -3.40 1.28 8.42
N SER A 100 -4.02 1.20 7.24
CA SER A 100 -3.99 2.26 6.22
C SER A 100 -5.06 3.30 6.46
N PHE A 101 -4.77 4.56 6.08
CA PHE A 101 -5.70 5.67 6.14
C PHE A 101 -5.77 6.36 4.79
N LEU A 102 -6.97 6.47 4.23
CA LEU A 102 -7.22 7.30 3.06
C LEU A 102 -7.74 8.67 3.51
N ILE A 103 -7.04 9.71 3.12
CA ILE A 103 -7.32 11.10 3.50
C ILE A 103 -7.75 11.87 2.26
N ASP A 104 -8.86 12.61 2.36
CA ASP A 104 -9.41 13.42 1.26
C ASP A 104 -8.69 14.78 1.15
N PRO A 105 -8.88 15.53 0.04
CA PRO A 105 -8.27 16.86 -0.18
C PRO A 105 -8.73 17.95 0.81
N LYS A 106 -9.58 17.63 1.78
CA LYS A 106 -10.00 18.52 2.88
C LYS A 106 -9.38 18.08 4.22
N GLY A 107 -8.37 17.18 4.18
CA GLY A 107 -7.71 16.67 5.38
C GLY A 107 -8.54 15.70 6.22
N ARG A 108 -9.65 15.15 5.70
CA ARG A 108 -10.52 14.24 6.46
C ARG A 108 -10.19 12.79 6.13
N ILE A 109 -10.15 11.94 7.14
CA ILE A 109 -10.00 10.49 6.96
C ILE A 109 -11.30 9.95 6.34
N SER A 110 -11.24 9.52 5.08
CA SER A 110 -12.36 8.99 4.30
C SER A 110 -12.52 7.49 4.45
N ALA A 111 -11.43 6.76 4.67
CA ALA A 111 -11.47 5.30 4.88
C ALA A 111 -10.29 4.83 5.73
N ARG A 112 -10.48 3.64 6.32
CA ARG A 112 -9.47 2.84 7.03
C ARG A 112 -9.47 1.45 6.46
N TYR A 113 -8.30 0.81 6.47
CA TYR A 113 -8.16 -0.59 6.12
C TYR A 113 -7.12 -1.24 7.04
N ASP A 114 -7.51 -2.27 7.75
CA ASP A 114 -6.60 -3.10 8.54
C ASP A 114 -6.12 -4.27 7.68
N LYS A 115 -4.81 -4.44 7.57
CA LYS A 115 -4.19 -5.56 6.86
C LYS A 115 -4.82 -6.88 7.28
N ILE A 116 -5.36 -7.63 6.32
CA ILE A 116 -6.08 -8.88 6.58
C ILE A 116 -5.09 -10.03 6.83
N HIS A 117 -4.10 -10.20 5.94
CA HIS A 117 -3.19 -11.33 5.98
C HIS A 117 -1.87 -10.94 6.64
N LEU A 118 -1.56 -11.59 7.75
CA LEU A 118 -0.37 -11.30 8.56
C LEU A 118 0.84 -12.11 8.09
N PHE A 119 2.02 -11.48 8.14
CA PHE A 119 3.27 -12.03 7.61
C PHE A 119 3.93 -12.98 8.61
N ASP A 120 3.43 -14.23 8.67
CA ASP A 120 3.97 -15.30 9.46
C ASP A 120 4.69 -16.29 8.54
N VAL A 121 6.01 -16.15 8.42
CA VAL A 121 6.80 -16.91 7.44
C VAL A 121 8.17 -17.30 7.99
N ASP A 122 8.71 -18.39 7.45
CA ASP A 122 10.10 -18.81 7.57
C ASP A 122 10.74 -18.71 6.18
N LEU A 123 11.76 -17.87 6.03
CA LEU A 123 12.40 -17.62 4.73
C LEU A 123 13.63 -18.52 4.55
N PRO A 124 13.99 -18.86 3.28
CA PRO A 124 15.20 -19.64 3.00
C PRO A 124 16.49 -18.97 3.48
N SER A 125 16.49 -17.65 3.64
CA SER A 125 17.61 -16.86 4.22
C SER A 125 17.81 -17.09 5.72
N GLY A 126 16.90 -17.82 6.39
CA GLY A 126 16.89 -18.03 7.84
C GLY A 126 16.10 -16.97 8.62
N GLU A 127 15.63 -15.93 7.97
CA GLU A 127 14.75 -14.93 8.58
C GLU A 127 13.40 -15.53 8.95
N ARG A 128 12.91 -15.19 10.13
CA ARG A 128 11.60 -15.63 10.64
C ARG A 128 10.77 -14.43 11.04
N TYR A 129 9.53 -14.41 10.59
CA TYR A 129 8.56 -13.36 10.91
C TYR A 129 7.31 -13.99 11.52
N ARG A 130 6.77 -13.38 12.56
CA ARG A 130 5.53 -13.76 13.24
C ARG A 130 4.77 -12.49 13.57
N GLU A 131 4.21 -11.88 12.52
CA GLU A 131 3.47 -10.61 12.64
C GLU A 131 2.27 -10.77 13.57
N SER A 132 1.61 -11.93 13.54
CA SER A 132 0.45 -12.25 14.39
C SER A 132 0.73 -12.23 15.89
N ASN A 133 2.01 -12.33 16.32
CA ASN A 133 2.34 -12.23 17.74
C ASN A 133 1.96 -10.89 18.36
N THR A 134 2.01 -9.80 17.59
CA THR A 134 1.78 -8.43 18.08
C THR A 134 0.80 -7.63 17.23
N VAL A 135 0.32 -8.18 16.10
CA VAL A 135 -0.64 -7.51 15.20
C VAL A 135 -1.94 -8.31 15.14
N VAL A 136 -3.07 -7.61 15.12
CA VAL A 136 -4.39 -8.18 14.85
C VAL A 136 -4.67 -8.02 13.36
N GLY A 137 -5.07 -9.08 12.69
CA GLY A 137 -5.55 -9.02 11.30
C GLY A 137 -6.92 -8.38 11.20
N GLY A 138 -7.15 -7.64 10.10
CA GLY A 138 -8.48 -7.21 9.71
C GLY A 138 -9.31 -8.34 9.11
N ASP A 139 -10.58 -8.07 8.86
CA ASP A 139 -11.55 -9.02 8.29
C ASP A 139 -12.44 -8.37 7.22
N VAL A 140 -12.21 -7.09 6.89
CA VAL A 140 -13.04 -6.32 5.96
C VAL A 140 -12.24 -5.89 4.73
N ALA A 141 -12.63 -6.40 3.56
CA ALA A 141 -12.16 -5.89 2.28
C ALA A 141 -12.77 -4.49 2.02
N THR A 142 -11.93 -3.53 1.66
CA THR A 142 -12.35 -2.12 1.56
C THR A 142 -12.22 -1.60 0.13
N VAL A 143 -13.34 -1.11 -0.42
CA VAL A 143 -13.38 -0.36 -1.70
C VAL A 143 -13.90 1.05 -1.42
N VAL A 144 -13.24 2.05 -1.99
CA VAL A 144 -13.55 3.47 -1.78
C VAL A 144 -13.80 4.16 -3.12
N ASP A 145 -14.82 5.00 -3.18
CA ASP A 145 -15.07 5.85 -4.34
C ASP A 145 -14.13 7.07 -4.32
N LEU A 146 -13.26 7.17 -5.33
CA LEU A 146 -12.53 8.38 -5.65
C LEU A 146 -13.26 9.14 -6.78
N PRO A 147 -12.97 10.43 -7.01
CA PRO A 147 -13.59 11.18 -8.11
C PRO A 147 -13.38 10.55 -9.50
N TRP A 148 -12.34 9.74 -9.66
CA TRP A 148 -11.91 9.18 -10.96
C TRP A 148 -12.18 7.68 -11.10
N ALA A 149 -12.12 6.93 -9.99
CA ALA A 149 -12.14 5.47 -10.00
C ALA A 149 -12.53 4.90 -8.63
N LYS A 150 -12.91 3.63 -8.59
CA LYS A 150 -13.02 2.89 -7.32
C LYS A 150 -11.65 2.28 -6.96
N LEU A 151 -11.21 2.55 -5.73
CA LEU A 151 -9.95 2.13 -5.16
C LEU A 151 -10.14 0.93 -4.23
N GLY A 152 -9.47 -0.16 -4.51
CA GLY A 152 -9.36 -1.32 -3.60
C GLY A 152 -8.11 -1.21 -2.73
N LEU A 153 -8.27 -1.36 -1.42
CA LEU A 153 -7.18 -1.27 -0.45
C LEU A 153 -6.62 -2.65 -0.11
N SER A 154 -5.31 -2.74 -0.01
CA SER A 154 -4.58 -3.90 0.51
C SER A 154 -3.25 -3.45 1.11
N VAL A 155 -2.56 -4.31 1.86
CA VAL A 155 -1.24 -4.04 2.42
C VAL A 155 -0.33 -5.26 2.28
N CYS A 156 0.78 -5.12 1.55
CA CYS A 156 1.96 -5.97 1.55
C CYS A 156 1.66 -7.47 1.36
N TYR A 157 1.59 -8.25 2.44
CA TYR A 157 1.38 -9.70 2.40
C TYR A 157 0.04 -10.09 1.77
N ASP A 158 -0.97 -9.20 1.80
CA ASP A 158 -2.24 -9.36 1.07
C ASP A 158 -2.01 -9.65 -0.42
N LEU A 159 -0.89 -9.16 -0.99
CA LEU A 159 -0.52 -9.40 -2.39
C LEU A 159 -0.46 -10.90 -2.76
N ARG A 160 -0.25 -11.79 -1.79
CA ARG A 160 -0.19 -13.25 -2.02
C ARG A 160 -1.55 -13.92 -2.10
N PHE A 161 -2.63 -13.19 -1.83
CA PHE A 161 -3.98 -13.73 -1.75
C PHE A 161 -4.85 -13.20 -2.91
N PRO A 162 -4.89 -13.91 -4.04
CA PRO A 162 -5.59 -13.45 -5.25
C PRO A 162 -7.08 -13.24 -5.05
N GLN A 163 -7.72 -13.98 -4.13
CA GLN A 163 -9.16 -13.85 -3.82
C GLN A 163 -9.52 -12.44 -3.38
N LEU A 164 -8.70 -11.82 -2.50
CA LEU A 164 -8.94 -10.45 -2.05
C LEU A 164 -9.04 -9.49 -3.24
N TYR A 165 -8.10 -9.55 -4.16
CA TYR A 165 -8.09 -8.66 -5.34
C TYR A 165 -9.25 -8.95 -6.28
N ARG A 166 -9.61 -10.21 -6.42
CA ARG A 166 -10.76 -10.60 -7.22
C ARG A 166 -12.07 -10.08 -6.64
N ASP A 167 -12.24 -10.16 -5.33
CA ASP A 167 -13.41 -9.63 -4.63
C ASP A 167 -13.47 -8.10 -4.71
N LEU A 168 -12.34 -7.41 -4.52
CA LEU A 168 -12.24 -5.96 -4.72
C LEU A 168 -12.62 -5.57 -6.17
N ALA A 169 -12.13 -6.31 -7.18
CA ALA A 169 -12.45 -6.06 -8.57
C ALA A 169 -13.94 -6.28 -8.87
N LYS A 170 -14.55 -7.33 -8.32
CA LYS A 170 -15.99 -7.62 -8.42
C LYS A 170 -16.85 -6.55 -7.72
N ALA A 171 -16.34 -5.97 -6.64
CA ALA A 171 -16.96 -4.81 -5.98
C ALA A 171 -16.79 -3.49 -6.76
N GLY A 172 -16.12 -3.56 -7.93
CA GLY A 172 -15.97 -2.47 -8.89
C GLY A 172 -14.65 -1.71 -8.82
N ALA A 173 -13.69 -2.10 -7.98
CA ALA A 173 -12.38 -1.47 -7.95
C ALA A 173 -11.66 -1.66 -9.28
N SER A 174 -11.15 -0.55 -9.85
CA SER A 174 -10.35 -0.50 -11.07
C SER A 174 -8.91 -0.05 -10.81
N VAL A 175 -8.61 0.31 -9.57
CA VAL A 175 -7.27 0.64 -9.07
C VAL A 175 -7.07 -0.07 -7.74
N PHE A 176 -5.94 -0.71 -7.55
CA PHE A 176 -5.54 -1.32 -6.28
C PHE A 176 -4.33 -0.60 -5.70
N THR A 177 -4.29 -0.46 -4.39
CA THR A 177 -3.08 -0.03 -3.69
C THR A 177 -2.47 -1.19 -2.92
N VAL A 178 -1.13 -1.26 -2.97
CA VAL A 178 -0.34 -2.32 -2.31
C VAL A 178 0.87 -1.71 -1.58
N PRO A 179 0.65 -0.85 -0.58
CA PRO A 179 1.73 -0.36 0.26
C PRO A 179 2.50 -1.50 0.89
N SER A 180 3.84 -1.47 0.84
CA SER A 180 4.61 -2.66 1.19
C SER A 180 5.95 -2.36 1.86
N ALA A 181 6.40 -3.35 2.65
CA ALA A 181 7.75 -3.46 3.18
C ALA A 181 8.29 -4.89 2.89
N PHE A 182 8.28 -5.27 1.61
CA PHE A 182 8.74 -6.59 1.16
C PHE A 182 10.21 -6.80 1.53
N THR A 183 10.55 -7.97 2.07
CA THR A 183 11.95 -8.33 2.30
C THR A 183 12.72 -8.37 0.98
N GLU A 184 14.02 -8.08 1.00
CA GLU A 184 14.85 -8.11 -0.21
C GLU A 184 14.77 -9.47 -0.91
N THR A 185 14.83 -10.57 -0.14
CA THR A 185 14.80 -11.95 -0.64
C THR A 185 13.50 -12.24 -1.42
N THR A 186 12.35 -11.98 -0.81
CA THR A 186 11.07 -12.26 -1.48
C THR A 186 10.71 -11.20 -2.53
N GLY A 187 11.21 -9.99 -2.38
CA GLY A 187 11.02 -8.91 -3.34
C GLY A 187 11.66 -9.23 -4.69
N ARG A 188 12.93 -9.66 -4.69
CA ARG A 188 13.64 -10.07 -5.91
C ARG A 188 12.91 -11.16 -6.69
N ALA A 189 12.32 -12.12 -5.98
CA ALA A 189 11.67 -13.27 -6.62
C ALA A 189 10.21 -13.03 -7.00
N HIS A 190 9.46 -12.22 -6.25
CA HIS A 190 8.00 -12.22 -6.32
C HIS A 190 7.35 -10.86 -6.61
N TRP A 191 7.98 -9.74 -6.25
CA TRP A 191 7.35 -8.42 -6.23
C TRP A 191 6.73 -8.03 -7.58
N HIS A 192 7.55 -7.97 -8.62
CA HIS A 192 7.13 -7.59 -9.96
C HIS A 192 6.10 -8.56 -10.54
N VAL A 193 6.36 -9.86 -10.38
CA VAL A 193 5.49 -10.91 -10.93
C VAL A 193 4.10 -10.84 -10.32
N LEU A 194 4.01 -10.74 -8.97
CA LEU A 194 2.72 -10.72 -8.28
C LEU A 194 1.94 -9.45 -8.57
N LEU A 195 2.56 -8.26 -8.56
CA LEU A 195 1.87 -7.00 -8.87
C LEU A 195 1.30 -7.00 -10.29
N ARG A 196 2.09 -7.46 -11.26
CA ARG A 196 1.64 -7.60 -12.64
C ARG A 196 0.50 -8.63 -12.76
N ALA A 197 0.59 -9.75 -12.04
CA ALA A 197 -0.47 -10.75 -12.01
C ALA A 197 -1.79 -10.13 -11.48
N ARG A 198 -1.74 -9.38 -10.36
CA ARG A 198 -2.93 -8.71 -9.80
C ARG A 198 -3.53 -7.70 -10.77
N ALA A 199 -2.70 -6.97 -11.52
CA ALA A 199 -3.17 -6.06 -12.56
C ALA A 199 -3.87 -6.81 -13.70
N ILE A 200 -3.22 -7.82 -14.27
CA ILE A 200 -3.67 -8.56 -15.46
C ILE A 200 -4.96 -9.33 -15.18
N GLU A 201 -4.99 -10.15 -14.12
CA GLU A 201 -6.12 -11.04 -13.82
C GLU A 201 -7.40 -10.29 -13.45
N ASN A 202 -7.28 -9.03 -13.03
CA ASN A 202 -8.40 -8.18 -12.63
C ASN A 202 -8.67 -7.03 -13.59
N GLY A 203 -7.83 -6.82 -14.62
CA GLY A 203 -7.94 -5.68 -15.52
C GLY A 203 -7.96 -4.36 -14.75
N ALA A 204 -7.00 -4.15 -13.84
CA ALA A 204 -6.96 -3.01 -12.92
C ALA A 204 -5.55 -2.42 -12.82
N PHE A 205 -5.45 -1.11 -12.55
CA PHE A 205 -4.17 -0.51 -12.19
C PHE A 205 -3.71 -0.99 -10.81
N VAL A 206 -2.39 -1.04 -10.60
CA VAL A 206 -1.79 -1.30 -9.30
C VAL A 206 -0.83 -0.16 -8.95
N ILE A 207 -1.00 0.45 -7.77
CA ILE A 207 -0.16 1.50 -7.20
C ILE A 207 0.50 0.91 -5.96
N ALA A 208 1.79 0.62 -6.03
CA ALA A 208 2.51 -0.17 -5.03
C ALA A 208 3.72 0.60 -4.46
N PRO A 209 3.51 1.53 -3.52
CA PRO A 209 4.60 2.21 -2.82
C PRO A 209 5.32 1.24 -1.88
N ALA A 210 6.65 1.30 -1.82
CA ALA A 210 7.48 0.36 -1.09
C ALA A 210 8.49 1.02 -0.16
N GLN A 211 8.83 0.33 0.93
CA GLN A 211 10.03 0.60 1.71
C GLN A 211 11.25 0.06 0.95
N GLY A 212 12.35 0.82 0.90
CA GLY A 212 13.53 0.49 0.11
C GLY A 212 14.85 0.53 0.86
N GLY A 213 15.73 -0.43 0.55
CA GLY A 213 17.11 -0.47 1.00
C GLY A 213 17.34 -1.00 2.43
N PRO A 214 18.56 -0.75 2.98
CA PRO A 214 18.91 -1.15 4.35
C PRO A 214 18.31 -0.18 5.37
N HIS A 215 17.61 -0.70 6.38
CA HIS A 215 17.09 0.07 7.50
C HIS A 215 18.07 0.09 8.69
N LYS A 216 17.98 1.09 9.56
CA LYS A 216 18.85 1.24 10.75
C LYS A 216 18.85 0.02 11.68
N ASN A 217 17.75 -0.75 11.70
CA ASN A 217 17.59 -1.99 12.48
C ASN A 217 18.19 -3.25 11.82
N GLY A 218 18.90 -3.11 10.71
CA GLY A 218 19.53 -4.21 9.96
C GLY A 218 18.59 -4.93 8.97
N ARG A 219 17.28 -4.68 9.01
CA ARG A 219 16.34 -5.21 8.01
C ARG A 219 16.64 -4.62 6.63
N ARG A 220 16.47 -5.43 5.59
CA ARG A 220 16.58 -4.99 4.20
C ARG A 220 15.25 -5.18 3.49
N THR A 221 14.77 -4.14 2.84
CA THR A 221 13.57 -4.17 2.00
C THR A 221 13.90 -3.92 0.54
N TYR A 222 13.04 -4.43 -0.33
CA TYR A 222 13.35 -4.54 -1.75
C TYR A 222 13.28 -3.19 -2.47
N GLY A 223 12.42 -2.25 -2.02
CA GLY A 223 12.16 -1.02 -2.75
C GLY A 223 11.34 -1.28 -4.02
N HIS A 224 11.75 -0.67 -5.12
CA HIS A 224 11.10 -0.82 -6.42
C HIS A 224 9.61 -0.52 -6.35
N SER A 225 9.23 0.65 -5.78
CA SER A 225 7.86 1.12 -5.88
C SER A 225 7.39 1.06 -7.33
N LEU A 226 6.19 0.53 -7.57
CA LEU A 226 5.69 0.30 -8.94
C LEU A 226 4.32 0.92 -9.16
N ILE A 227 4.10 1.40 -10.39
CA ILE A 227 2.75 1.62 -10.92
C ILE A 227 2.60 0.72 -12.16
N VAL A 228 1.55 -0.10 -12.17
CA VAL A 228 1.31 -1.11 -13.21
C VAL A 228 -0.03 -0.86 -13.88
N SER A 229 -0.05 -0.93 -15.22
CA SER A 229 -1.26 -0.77 -16.03
C SER A 229 -2.17 -2.02 -15.97
N PRO A 230 -3.45 -1.92 -16.36
CA PRO A 230 -4.36 -3.07 -16.41
C PRO A 230 -3.90 -4.20 -17.35
N TRP A 231 -2.98 -3.90 -18.28
CA TRP A 231 -2.38 -4.88 -19.19
C TRP A 231 -1.08 -5.49 -18.66
N GLY A 232 -0.67 -5.10 -17.44
CA GLY A 232 0.52 -5.63 -16.77
C GLY A 232 1.82 -4.92 -17.16
N GLU A 233 1.75 -3.78 -17.84
CA GLU A 233 2.92 -2.96 -18.14
C GLU A 233 3.33 -2.16 -16.91
N ILE A 234 4.63 -2.12 -16.61
CA ILE A 234 5.18 -1.24 -15.59
C ILE A 234 5.29 0.15 -16.21
N ILE A 235 4.47 1.09 -15.73
CA ILE A 235 4.42 2.46 -16.26
C ILE A 235 5.22 3.47 -15.44
N ALA A 236 5.59 3.10 -14.21
CA ALA A 236 6.59 3.81 -13.40
C ALA A 236 7.24 2.84 -12.42
N GLU A 237 8.53 3.01 -12.18
CA GLU A 237 9.31 2.20 -11.23
C GLU A 237 10.35 3.05 -10.49
N GLY A 238 10.44 2.86 -9.17
CA GLY A 238 11.51 3.38 -8.33
C GLY A 238 12.71 2.43 -8.25
N SER A 239 13.80 2.91 -7.67
CA SER A 239 14.98 2.09 -7.35
C SER A 239 14.90 1.54 -5.93
N THR A 240 16.03 1.46 -5.21
CA THR A 240 16.08 1.12 -3.78
C THR A 240 16.12 2.36 -2.87
N GLU A 241 16.37 3.54 -3.45
CA GLU A 241 16.52 4.79 -2.70
C GLU A 241 15.18 5.51 -2.50
N PRO A 242 15.03 6.31 -1.43
CA PRO A 242 13.85 7.14 -1.22
C PRO A 242 13.60 8.05 -2.43
N CYS A 243 12.37 8.05 -2.94
CA CYS A 243 11.97 8.83 -4.11
C CYS A 243 10.45 8.99 -4.20
N ALA A 244 10.01 9.82 -5.13
CA ALA A 244 8.62 9.84 -5.60
C ALA A 244 8.61 9.48 -7.10
N ILE A 245 7.80 8.51 -7.47
CA ILE A 245 7.49 8.17 -8.86
C ILE A 245 6.06 8.54 -9.19
N VAL A 246 5.79 8.93 -10.43
CA VAL A 246 4.46 9.35 -10.88
C VAL A 246 4.09 8.68 -12.20
N ALA A 247 2.80 8.43 -12.40
CA ALA A 247 2.23 8.03 -13.68
C ALA A 247 0.81 8.58 -13.84
N ASP A 248 0.40 8.80 -15.09
CA ASP A 248 -0.97 9.12 -15.42
C ASP A 248 -1.82 7.84 -15.45
N ILE A 249 -2.96 7.89 -14.77
CA ILE A 249 -3.92 6.79 -14.66
C ILE A 249 -5.17 7.18 -15.44
N ASP A 250 -5.41 6.46 -16.54
CA ASP A 250 -6.67 6.54 -17.28
C ASP A 250 -7.58 5.36 -16.91
N PRO A 251 -8.61 5.58 -16.08
CA PRO A 251 -9.50 4.48 -15.67
C PRO A 251 -10.24 3.80 -16.83
N ASN A 252 -10.31 4.43 -18.02
CA ASN A 252 -10.92 3.82 -19.20
C ASN A 252 -10.12 2.60 -19.67
N LEU A 253 -8.80 2.60 -19.50
CA LEU A 253 -7.95 1.44 -19.83
C LEU A 253 -8.31 0.20 -19.02
N SER A 254 -8.81 0.35 -17.79
CA SER A 254 -9.31 -0.76 -16.99
C SER A 254 -10.59 -1.35 -17.60
N ALA A 255 -11.52 -0.49 -18.02
CA ALA A 255 -12.74 -0.91 -18.69
C ALA A 255 -12.44 -1.60 -20.03
N GLU A 256 -11.50 -1.08 -20.82
CA GLU A 256 -11.05 -1.67 -22.07
C GLU A 256 -10.40 -3.06 -21.87
N ALA A 257 -9.50 -3.17 -20.89
CA ALA A 257 -8.84 -4.45 -20.56
C ALA A 257 -9.89 -5.51 -20.18
N ARG A 258 -10.85 -5.15 -19.32
CA ARG A 258 -11.96 -6.03 -18.92
C ARG A 258 -12.91 -6.39 -20.07
N ALA A 259 -13.14 -5.47 -21.01
CA ALA A 259 -13.95 -5.76 -22.19
C ALA A 259 -13.24 -6.74 -23.16
N ARG A 260 -11.91 -6.61 -23.30
CA ARG A 260 -11.10 -7.50 -24.15
C ARG A 260 -10.92 -8.89 -23.54
N VAL A 261 -10.74 -8.98 -22.22
CA VAL A 261 -10.54 -10.24 -21.47
C VAL A 261 -11.49 -10.25 -20.26
N PRO A 262 -12.79 -10.62 -20.46
CA PRO A 262 -13.81 -10.49 -19.41
C PRO A 262 -13.75 -11.62 -18.37
N SER A 263 -12.56 -11.95 -17.87
CA SER A 263 -12.31 -13.06 -16.94
C SER A 263 -13.09 -12.94 -15.63
N LEU A 264 -13.39 -11.71 -15.19
CA LEU A 264 -14.19 -11.46 -13.99
C LEU A 264 -15.65 -11.94 -14.13
N GLN A 265 -16.16 -12.06 -15.38
CA GLN A 265 -17.52 -12.52 -15.69
C GLN A 265 -17.57 -14.03 -15.98
N HIS A 266 -16.41 -14.66 -16.17
CA HIS A 266 -16.29 -16.07 -16.55
C HIS A 266 -16.06 -17.00 -15.36
N ASP A 267 -16.26 -16.55 -14.15
CA ASP A 267 -16.13 -17.39 -12.95
C ASP A 267 -17.09 -18.56 -12.99
N ARG A 268 -16.61 -19.72 -12.56
CA ARG A 268 -17.38 -20.96 -12.42
C ARG A 268 -17.25 -21.52 -11.02
N ALA A 269 -18.32 -22.09 -10.51
CA ALA A 269 -18.23 -22.93 -9.32
C ALA A 269 -17.37 -24.16 -9.64
N ILE A 270 -16.37 -24.43 -8.80
CA ILE A 270 -15.46 -25.56 -8.97
C ILE A 270 -15.74 -26.57 -7.87
N LEU A 271 -16.03 -27.80 -8.24
CA LEU A 271 -16.16 -28.93 -7.32
C LEU A 271 -14.80 -29.63 -7.23
N ILE A 272 -14.31 -29.78 -6.00
CA ILE A 272 -13.10 -30.59 -5.72
C ILE A 272 -13.59 -32.00 -5.39
N ARG A 273 -13.06 -33.00 -6.08
CA ARG A 273 -13.32 -34.41 -5.87
C ARG A 273 -12.13 -35.09 -5.23
#